data_be5b469a05655048ee8b7b8d19cf0755
#
_entry.id   be5b469a05655048ee8b7b8d19cf0755
#
_cell.length_a   1.000
_cell.length_b   1.000
_cell.length_c   1.000
_cell.angle_alpha   90.00
_cell.angle_beta   90.00
_cell.angle_gamma   90.00
#
_symmetry.space_group_name_H-M   'P 1'
#
loop_
_entity.id
_entity.type
_entity.pdbx_description
1 polymer ?
#
loop_
_entity_poly.entity_id
_entity_poly.type
_entity_poly.pdbx_seq_one_letter_code
_entity_poly.pdbx_strand_id
1 'polypeptide(L)'
;MLTPERFWLLAPDFCILMEDSFRLRIVTPYREVVTDEVSEAQVPGKEGYLGILPGHAPLISELKVGEISYRRAGKSTHLAVSGGFVEVLPDQVTILAETAERAEEIDVARARAAKEEAEKLLRAAHPDTDINQATIALERALIRLQVASKGR
;
A
#
# COMPACT_ATOMS: atom_id res chain seq x y z
N MET A 1 -26.99 27.88 -34.39
CA MET A 1 -25.61 28.29 -34.18
C MET A 1 -25.42 28.58 -32.69
N LEU A 2 -24.64 27.75 -32.01
CA LEU A 2 -24.34 27.96 -30.58
C LEU A 2 -23.33 29.09 -30.44
N THR A 3 -23.70 30.15 -29.70
CA THR A 3 -22.79 31.24 -29.37
C THR A 3 -21.67 30.75 -28.46
N PRO A 4 -20.45 31.35 -28.56
CA PRO A 4 -19.32 30.96 -27.70
C PRO A 4 -19.63 31.00 -26.19
N GLU A 5 -20.57 31.84 -25.79
CA GLU A 5 -21.01 31.97 -24.40
C GLU A 5 -21.71 30.73 -23.84
N ARG A 6 -22.33 29.92 -24.67
CA ARG A 6 -22.98 28.66 -24.22
C ARG A 6 -22.01 27.48 -24.08
N PHE A 7 -20.84 27.56 -24.72
CA PHE A 7 -19.82 26.52 -24.61
C PHE A 7 -19.19 26.48 -23.20
N TRP A 8 -19.06 27.63 -22.57
CA TRP A 8 -18.50 27.76 -21.21
C TRP A 8 -19.47 27.31 -20.10
N LEU A 9 -20.78 27.29 -20.36
CA LEU A 9 -21.78 26.77 -19.41
C LEU A 9 -21.82 25.26 -19.29
N LEU A 10 -21.23 24.53 -20.23
CA LEU A 10 -21.08 23.07 -20.19
C LEU A 10 -19.77 22.61 -19.53
N ALA A 11 -18.81 23.51 -19.36
CA ALA A 11 -17.52 23.20 -18.76
C ALA A 11 -17.57 22.92 -17.25
N PRO A 12 -18.43 23.58 -16.44
CA PRO A 12 -18.55 23.25 -15.02
C PRO A 12 -19.11 21.86 -14.74
N ASP A 13 -20.05 21.38 -15.58
CA ASP A 13 -20.68 20.08 -15.38
C ASP A 13 -19.75 18.91 -15.70
N PHE A 14 -18.77 19.11 -16.58
CA PHE A 14 -17.76 18.10 -16.90
C PHE A 14 -16.72 17.97 -15.80
N CYS A 15 -16.42 19.03 -15.07
CA CYS A 15 -15.52 18.99 -13.90
C CYS A 15 -16.13 18.32 -12.67
N ILE A 16 -17.46 18.23 -12.58
CA ILE A 16 -18.18 17.65 -11.44
C ILE A 16 -18.18 16.12 -11.49
N LEU A 17 -17.84 15.51 -12.64
CA LEU A 17 -17.81 14.06 -12.84
C LEU A 17 -16.46 13.40 -12.54
N MET A 18 -15.44 14.15 -12.15
CA MET A 18 -14.19 13.56 -11.66
C MET A 18 -14.37 13.25 -10.17
N GLU A 19 -14.51 11.98 -9.85
CA GLU A 19 -14.47 11.53 -8.46
C GLU A 19 -13.13 11.91 -7.85
N ASP A 20 -13.16 12.71 -6.76
CA ASP A 20 -11.95 13.15 -6.04
C ASP A 20 -11.44 12.06 -5.09
N SER A 21 -12.13 10.93 -4.98
CA SER A 21 -11.81 9.83 -4.09
C SER A 21 -12.20 8.48 -4.66
N PHE A 22 -11.64 7.45 -4.09
CA PHE A 22 -12.03 6.05 -4.32
C PHE A 22 -12.03 5.28 -3.00
N ARG A 23 -12.76 4.18 -2.96
CA ARG A 23 -12.81 3.32 -1.79
C ARG A 23 -11.57 2.43 -1.72
N LEU A 24 -10.82 2.52 -0.63
CA LEU A 24 -9.68 1.64 -0.34
C LEU A 24 -10.09 0.62 0.72
N ARG A 25 -9.91 -0.66 0.41
CA ARG A 25 -10.07 -1.77 1.34
C ARG A 25 -8.77 -2.56 1.46
N ILE A 26 -8.29 -2.76 2.67
CA ILE A 26 -7.13 -3.61 2.97
C ILE A 26 -7.59 -4.71 3.92
N VAL A 27 -7.52 -5.94 3.44
CA VAL A 27 -8.02 -7.13 4.14
C VAL A 27 -6.88 -8.14 4.31
N THR A 28 -6.81 -8.73 5.47
CA THR A 28 -5.94 -9.89 5.78
C THR A 28 -6.81 -11.10 6.09
N PRO A 29 -6.26 -12.32 6.16
CA PRO A 29 -7.03 -13.51 6.55
C PRO A 29 -7.68 -13.40 7.95
N TYR A 30 -7.22 -12.47 8.78
CA TYR A 30 -7.66 -12.33 10.16
C TYR A 30 -8.63 -11.18 10.39
N ARG A 31 -8.52 -10.09 9.61
CA ARG A 31 -9.34 -8.89 9.79
C ARG A 31 -9.33 -7.97 8.59
N GLU A 32 -10.33 -7.13 8.50
CA GLU A 32 -10.31 -5.93 7.68
C GLU A 32 -9.51 -4.83 8.42
N VAL A 33 -8.42 -4.36 7.80
CA VAL A 33 -7.48 -3.41 8.41
C VAL A 33 -7.85 -1.97 8.08
N VAL A 34 -8.30 -1.73 6.84
CA VAL A 34 -8.68 -0.41 6.33
C VAL A 34 -9.93 -0.53 5.48
N THR A 35 -10.86 0.39 5.69
CA THR A 35 -12.00 0.68 4.78
C THR A 35 -12.23 2.17 4.84
N ASP A 36 -11.67 2.90 3.89
CA ASP A 36 -11.70 4.36 3.85
C ASP A 36 -11.91 4.88 2.44
N GLU A 37 -12.51 6.09 2.33
CA GLU A 37 -12.47 6.88 1.11
C GLU A 37 -11.18 7.69 1.07
N VAL A 38 -10.37 7.50 0.03
CA VAL A 38 -9.03 8.08 -0.10
C VAL A 38 -8.85 8.81 -1.41
N SER A 39 -8.00 9.83 -1.42
CA SER A 39 -7.70 10.63 -2.62
C SER A 39 -6.55 10.05 -3.45
N GLU A 40 -5.66 9.30 -2.82
CA GLU A 40 -4.55 8.62 -3.48
C GLU A 40 -4.05 7.44 -2.65
N ALA A 41 -3.48 6.46 -3.30
CA ALA A 41 -2.78 5.36 -2.64
C ALA A 41 -1.53 4.96 -3.44
N GLN A 42 -0.53 4.46 -2.72
CA GLN A 42 0.66 3.86 -3.31
C GLN A 42 0.84 2.46 -2.72
N VAL A 43 1.05 1.47 -3.59
CA VAL A 43 1.15 0.06 -3.20
C VAL A 43 2.39 -0.61 -3.78
N PRO A 44 3.03 -1.55 -3.06
CA PRO A 44 4.24 -2.23 -3.51
C PRO A 44 3.89 -3.40 -4.43
N GLY A 45 3.66 -3.12 -5.71
CA GLY A 45 3.48 -4.16 -6.72
C GLY A 45 4.76 -4.95 -6.98
N LYS A 46 4.62 -6.16 -7.53
CA LYS A 46 5.74 -7.06 -7.83
C LYS A 46 6.80 -6.43 -8.73
N GLU A 47 6.37 -5.72 -9.77
CA GLU A 47 7.24 -5.05 -10.75
C GLU A 47 7.63 -3.62 -10.35
N GLY A 48 7.15 -3.13 -9.22
CA GLY A 48 7.41 -1.79 -8.71
C GLY A 48 6.22 -1.17 -8.00
N TYR A 49 6.43 0.00 -7.41
CA TYR A 49 5.34 0.72 -6.76
C TYR A 49 4.31 1.22 -7.76
N LEU A 50 3.04 1.03 -7.42
CA LEU A 50 1.89 1.50 -8.18
C LEU A 50 1.29 2.72 -7.47
N GLY A 51 1.26 3.87 -8.16
CA GLY A 51 0.51 5.04 -7.72
C GLY A 51 -0.93 4.98 -8.25
N ILE A 52 -1.89 5.08 -7.38
CA ILE A 52 -3.32 4.94 -7.69
C ILE A 52 -4.03 6.24 -7.36
N LEU A 53 -4.72 6.78 -8.35
CA LEU A 53 -5.61 7.93 -8.26
C LEU A 53 -7.04 7.53 -8.64
N PRO A 54 -8.06 8.33 -8.30
CA PRO A 54 -9.44 8.08 -8.74
C PRO A 54 -9.52 7.94 -10.26
N GLY A 55 -10.33 6.99 -10.74
CA GLY A 55 -10.47 6.71 -12.16
C GLY A 55 -9.33 5.88 -12.78
N HIS A 56 -8.43 5.33 -11.97
CA HIS A 56 -7.34 4.47 -12.46
C HIS A 56 -7.88 3.30 -13.28
N ALA A 57 -7.20 2.97 -14.38
CA ALA A 57 -7.58 1.84 -15.22
C ALA A 57 -7.58 0.52 -14.43
N PRO A 58 -8.52 -0.40 -14.71
CA PRO A 58 -8.57 -1.69 -14.04
C PRO A 58 -7.28 -2.48 -14.17
N LEU A 59 -6.83 -3.05 -13.06
CA LEU A 59 -5.56 -3.78 -12.98
C LEU A 59 -5.61 -4.76 -11.80
N ILE A 60 -4.97 -5.90 -11.96
CA ILE A 60 -4.66 -6.84 -10.88
C ILE A 60 -3.13 -7.02 -10.85
N SER A 61 -2.53 -6.94 -9.67
CA SER A 61 -1.10 -7.15 -9.48
C SER A 61 -0.83 -7.96 -8.21
N GLU A 62 0.22 -8.77 -8.25
CA GLU A 62 0.81 -9.37 -7.06
C GLU A 62 1.55 -8.29 -6.25
N LEU A 63 1.48 -8.38 -4.93
CA LEU A 63 2.20 -7.52 -4.00
C LEU A 63 3.46 -8.20 -3.48
N LYS A 64 4.48 -7.42 -3.25
CA LYS A 64 5.67 -7.82 -2.51
C LYS A 64 5.67 -7.24 -1.10
N VAL A 65 6.69 -7.58 -0.33
CA VAL A 65 6.97 -6.91 0.94
C VAL A 65 7.25 -5.43 0.68
N GLY A 66 6.54 -4.55 1.37
CA GLY A 66 6.70 -3.11 1.17
C GLY A 66 5.77 -2.27 2.02
N GLU A 67 5.75 -1.00 1.73
CA GLU A 67 4.90 -0.01 2.38
C GLU A 67 3.69 0.32 1.50
N ILE A 68 2.50 0.29 2.09
CA ILE A 68 1.33 0.97 1.51
C ILE A 68 1.22 2.34 2.16
N SER A 69 1.03 3.36 1.36
CA SER A 69 0.65 4.69 1.83
C SER A 69 -0.63 5.16 1.14
N TYR A 70 -1.48 5.84 1.88
CA TYR A 70 -2.68 6.47 1.32
C TYR A 70 -2.97 7.81 1.98
N ARG A 71 -3.67 8.68 1.25
CA ARG A 71 -4.06 9.99 1.74
C ARG A 71 -5.57 10.09 1.89
N ARG A 72 -5.99 10.54 3.07
CA ARG A 72 -7.37 10.84 3.41
C ARG A 72 -7.46 12.21 4.06
N ALA A 73 -8.28 13.10 3.52
CA ALA A 73 -8.47 14.46 4.06
C ALA A 73 -7.13 15.19 4.34
N GLY A 74 -6.17 15.10 3.43
CA GLY A 74 -4.84 15.72 3.55
C GLY A 74 -3.86 15.01 4.48
N LYS A 75 -4.29 13.96 5.20
CA LYS A 75 -3.45 13.18 6.10
C LYS A 75 -2.98 11.89 5.42
N SER A 76 -1.69 11.61 5.50
CA SER A 76 -1.08 10.36 5.02
C SER A 76 -1.06 9.31 6.11
N THR A 77 -1.41 8.08 5.75
CA THR A 77 -1.35 6.90 6.61
C THR A 77 -0.44 5.87 5.95
N HIS A 78 0.35 5.17 6.75
CA HIS A 78 1.37 4.23 6.31
C HIS A 78 1.16 2.86 6.95
N LEU A 79 1.28 1.79 6.15
CA LEU A 79 1.20 0.41 6.60
C LEU A 79 2.36 -0.41 6.07
N ALA A 80 2.86 -1.34 6.86
CA ALA A 80 3.77 -2.38 6.42
C ALA A 80 2.95 -3.58 5.94
N VAL A 81 3.18 -4.04 4.71
CA VAL A 81 2.50 -5.20 4.14
C VAL A 81 3.49 -6.25 3.65
N SER A 82 3.01 -7.47 3.62
CA SER A 82 3.79 -8.61 3.13
C SER A 82 2.90 -9.47 2.26
N GLY A 83 3.26 -9.57 0.98
CA GLY A 83 2.60 -10.45 0.02
C GLY A 83 1.13 -10.16 -0.25
N GLY A 84 0.55 -10.92 -1.14
CA GLY A 84 -0.86 -10.82 -1.51
C GLY A 84 -1.09 -10.24 -2.88
N PHE A 85 -2.28 -9.67 -3.09
CA PHE A 85 -2.73 -9.13 -4.38
C PHE A 85 -3.46 -7.81 -4.19
N VAL A 86 -3.40 -6.96 -5.21
CA VAL A 86 -4.21 -5.75 -5.32
C VAL A 86 -5.08 -5.83 -6.57
N GLU A 87 -6.36 -5.54 -6.40
CA GLU A 87 -7.31 -5.27 -7.47
C GLU A 87 -7.61 -3.77 -7.49
N VAL A 88 -7.35 -3.15 -8.62
CA VAL A 88 -7.62 -1.73 -8.86
C VAL A 88 -8.79 -1.62 -9.83
N LEU A 89 -9.81 -0.89 -9.43
CA LEU A 89 -10.95 -0.46 -10.24
C LEU A 89 -11.04 1.07 -10.18
N PRO A 90 -11.76 1.73 -11.10
CA PRO A 90 -11.80 3.21 -11.14
C PRO A 90 -12.29 3.87 -9.85
N ASP A 91 -13.19 3.22 -9.11
CA ASP A 91 -13.86 3.73 -7.91
C ASP A 91 -13.50 2.94 -6.64
N GLN A 92 -12.78 1.83 -6.77
CA GLN A 92 -12.46 0.95 -5.65
C GLN A 92 -11.12 0.26 -5.84
N VAL A 93 -10.36 0.17 -4.76
CA VAL A 93 -9.12 -0.61 -4.66
C VAL A 93 -9.24 -1.61 -3.52
N THR A 94 -9.05 -2.88 -3.82
CA THR A 94 -9.07 -3.96 -2.82
C THR A 94 -7.70 -4.60 -2.72
N ILE A 95 -7.14 -4.60 -1.53
CA ILE A 95 -5.86 -5.23 -1.22
C ILE A 95 -6.11 -6.43 -0.32
N LEU A 96 -5.71 -7.61 -0.80
CA LEU A 96 -5.71 -8.86 -0.05
C LEU A 96 -4.28 -9.14 0.34
N ALA A 97 -3.87 -8.73 1.53
CA ALA A 97 -2.52 -8.89 2.04
C ALA A 97 -2.40 -10.11 2.95
N GLU A 98 -1.26 -10.80 2.90
CA GLU A 98 -0.95 -11.85 3.89
C GLU A 98 -0.83 -11.26 5.29
N THR A 99 -0.14 -10.12 5.42
CA THR A 99 -0.05 -9.33 6.64
C THR A 99 -0.13 -7.84 6.31
N ALA A 100 -0.80 -7.07 7.17
CA ALA A 100 -0.85 -5.61 7.11
C ALA A 100 -0.87 -5.04 8.53
N GLU A 101 0.08 -4.17 8.83
CA GLU A 101 0.25 -3.54 10.14
C GLU A 101 0.34 -2.02 9.98
N ARG A 102 -0.48 -1.28 10.72
CA ARG A 102 -0.38 0.19 10.77
C ARG A 102 0.88 0.59 11.52
N ALA A 103 1.41 1.77 11.23
CA ALA A 103 2.63 2.28 11.85
C ALA A 103 2.58 2.24 13.39
N GLU A 104 1.45 2.60 13.98
CA GLU A 104 1.21 2.59 15.43
C GLU A 104 1.05 1.19 16.05
N GLU A 105 0.72 0.18 15.25
CA GLU A 105 0.55 -1.21 15.70
C GLU A 105 1.87 -1.99 15.71
N ILE A 106 2.92 -1.47 15.07
CA ILE A 106 4.19 -2.17 14.90
C ILE A 106 4.98 -2.20 16.21
N ASP A 107 5.28 -3.42 16.68
CA ASP A 107 6.23 -3.65 17.78
C ASP A 107 7.67 -3.48 17.26
N VAL A 108 8.25 -2.32 17.57
CA VAL A 108 9.60 -1.92 17.11
C VAL A 108 10.68 -2.83 17.69
N ALA A 109 10.56 -3.25 18.96
CA ALA A 109 11.54 -4.12 19.60
C ALA A 109 11.57 -5.50 18.94
N ARG A 110 10.38 -6.06 18.66
CA ARG A 110 10.24 -7.32 17.94
C ARG A 110 10.76 -7.22 16.51
N ALA A 111 10.50 -6.11 15.81
CA ALA A 111 11.01 -5.89 14.45
C ALA A 111 12.54 -5.78 14.41
N ARG A 112 13.17 -5.15 15.40
CA ARG A 112 14.62 -5.10 15.53
C ARG A 112 15.22 -6.47 15.79
N ALA A 113 14.65 -7.24 16.70
CA ALA A 113 15.10 -8.60 16.99
C ALA A 113 15.01 -9.49 15.74
N ALA A 114 13.91 -9.41 14.98
CA ALA A 114 13.73 -10.14 13.73
C ALA A 114 14.77 -9.73 12.66
N LYS A 115 15.09 -8.45 12.57
CA LYS A 115 16.16 -7.95 11.70
C LYS A 115 17.50 -8.56 12.04
N GLU A 116 17.90 -8.47 13.31
CA GLU A 116 19.19 -8.99 13.81
C GLU A 116 19.33 -10.51 13.57
N GLU A 117 18.28 -11.27 13.82
CA GLU A 117 18.28 -12.71 13.58
C GLU A 117 18.42 -13.04 12.09
N ALA A 118 17.67 -12.37 11.21
CA ALA A 118 17.77 -12.57 9.77
C ALA A 118 19.16 -12.20 9.24
N GLU A 119 19.75 -11.09 9.70
CA GLU A 119 21.11 -10.68 9.36
C GLU A 119 22.16 -11.69 9.82
N LYS A 120 21.98 -12.28 11.01
CA LYS A 120 22.85 -13.31 11.56
C LYS A 120 22.81 -14.58 10.72
N LEU A 121 21.61 -15.03 10.33
CA LEU A 121 21.44 -16.19 9.45
C LEU A 121 22.13 -15.98 8.09
N LEU A 122 21.94 -14.80 7.50
CA LEU A 122 22.57 -14.48 6.21
C LEU A 122 24.09 -14.37 6.28
N ARG A 123 24.65 -13.86 7.40
CA ARG A 123 26.10 -13.78 7.59
C ARG A 123 26.73 -15.15 7.85
N ALA A 124 26.05 -16.03 8.58
CA ALA A 124 26.55 -17.35 8.89
C ALA A 124 26.67 -18.23 7.64
N ALA A 125 25.86 -17.98 6.60
CA ALA A 125 25.86 -18.68 5.31
C ALA A 125 26.01 -20.21 5.44
N HIS A 126 25.34 -20.81 6.46
CA HIS A 126 25.40 -22.24 6.67
C HIS A 126 24.73 -22.99 5.49
N PRO A 127 25.26 -24.15 5.04
CA PRO A 127 24.68 -24.88 3.90
C PRO A 127 23.19 -25.20 4.00
N ASP A 128 22.67 -25.37 5.23
CA ASP A 128 21.27 -25.67 5.51
C ASP A 128 20.39 -24.41 5.68
N THR A 129 20.98 -23.22 5.53
CA THR A 129 20.22 -21.96 5.67
C THR A 129 19.41 -21.70 4.40
N ASP A 130 18.08 -21.55 4.55
CA ASP A 130 17.23 -21.05 3.48
C ASP A 130 17.45 -19.54 3.32
N ILE A 131 18.33 -19.19 2.39
CA ILE A 131 18.71 -17.79 2.09
C ILE A 131 17.50 -16.98 1.65
N ASN A 132 16.58 -17.57 0.87
CA ASN A 132 15.38 -16.86 0.40
C ASN A 132 14.47 -16.48 1.58
N GLN A 133 14.21 -17.42 2.47
CA GLN A 133 13.41 -17.14 3.67
C GLN A 133 14.07 -16.12 4.59
N ALA A 134 15.38 -16.21 4.79
CA ALA A 134 16.11 -15.24 5.60
C ALA A 134 16.08 -13.84 4.98
N THR A 135 16.18 -13.75 3.64
CA THR A 135 16.06 -12.44 2.92
C THR A 135 14.68 -11.85 3.08
N ILE A 136 13.62 -12.61 2.87
CA ILE A 136 12.23 -12.15 3.05
C ILE A 136 11.98 -11.71 4.50
N ALA A 137 12.51 -12.45 5.48
CA ALA A 137 12.40 -12.09 6.89
C ALA A 137 13.09 -10.75 7.19
N LEU A 138 14.26 -10.52 6.60
CA LEU A 138 14.98 -9.26 6.71
C LEU A 138 14.19 -8.10 6.08
N GLU A 139 13.67 -8.28 4.87
CA GLU A 139 12.86 -7.26 4.18
C GLU A 139 11.60 -6.89 5.01
N ARG A 140 10.89 -7.89 5.55
CA ARG A 140 9.73 -7.67 6.43
C ARG A 140 10.10 -6.85 7.67
N ALA A 141 11.23 -7.16 8.29
CA ALA A 141 11.70 -6.43 9.48
C ALA A 141 12.07 -4.99 9.14
N LEU A 142 12.79 -4.77 8.04
CA LEU A 142 13.19 -3.44 7.58
C LEU A 142 11.98 -2.56 7.25
N ILE A 143 10.99 -3.07 6.54
CA ILE A 143 9.77 -2.33 6.20
C ILE A 143 8.98 -1.98 7.46
N ARG A 144 8.85 -2.89 8.42
CA ARG A 144 8.21 -2.57 9.72
C ARG A 144 8.91 -1.41 10.43
N LEU A 145 10.22 -1.44 10.51
CA LEU A 145 11.00 -0.37 11.16
C LEU A 145 10.85 0.97 10.42
N GLN A 146 10.88 0.93 9.09
CA GLN A 146 10.68 2.12 8.26
C GLN A 146 9.28 2.73 8.49
N VAL A 147 8.24 1.92 8.42
CA VAL A 147 6.85 2.36 8.59
C VAL A 147 6.62 2.87 10.02
N ALA A 148 7.10 2.16 11.04
CA ALA A 148 6.98 2.59 12.43
C ALA A 148 7.62 3.96 12.69
N SER A 149 8.67 4.33 11.98
CA SER A 149 9.31 5.65 12.10
C SER A 149 8.43 6.80 11.57
N LYS A 150 7.47 6.52 10.70
CA LYS A 150 6.54 7.50 10.11
C LYS A 150 5.28 7.73 10.94
N GLY A 151 5.00 6.86 11.88
CA GLY A 151 3.84 6.96 12.80
C GLY A 151 4.10 7.70 14.10
N ARG A 152 5.30 8.29 14.23
CA ARG A 152 5.72 9.04 15.44
C ARG A 152 5.70 10.53 15.22
#